data_c125b8febebab11e0b755fc3599272ed
#
_entry.id   c125b8febebab11e0b755fc3599272ed
#
_cell.length_a   1.000
_cell.length_b   1.000
_cell.length_c   1.000
_cell.angle_alpha   90.00
_cell.angle_beta   90.00
_cell.angle_gamma   90.00
#
_symmetry.space_group_name_H-M   'P 1'
#
loop_
_entity.id
_entity.type
_entity.pdbx_description
1 polymer ?
#
loop_
_entity_poly.entity_id
_entity_poly.type
_entity_poly.pdbx_seq_one_letter_code
_entity_poly.pdbx_strand_id
1 'polypeptide(L)'
;IDRVVRDYNYSMDIRHIHEEYEIYYLLEGERYYFINQQTYLVTPGTLVFINKEQIHRTGMASAGPHHDRIVLGIMEEPFSTFLASFGGLQLQSFFTEQGSILTLPEEMRPYIQSLLQDIASELIHKKPGYLLAAMTKLAEFFIAVLRLQPEGPVVSSPARHSNPKYQKVDEVAHYIVEHCTERISLEDLAGRFYINKFYLSRIFKEVTSFTINDYLNVNRIKKAHRLLLETDDSITSIAEQLGYENITYFERVFKKY
;
A
#
# COMPACT_ATOMS: atom_id res chain seq x y z
N ILE A 1 -13.21 -7.00 -7.06
CA ILE A 1 -12.19 -7.06 -8.11
C ILE A 1 -12.58 -6.12 -9.24
N ASP A 2 -11.61 -5.35 -9.75
CA ASP A 2 -11.81 -4.36 -10.80
C ASP A 2 -10.65 -4.43 -11.81
N ARG A 3 -10.96 -4.47 -13.11
CA ARG A 3 -9.99 -4.32 -14.19
C ARG A 3 -10.24 -3.01 -14.91
N VAL A 4 -9.21 -2.19 -15.03
CA VAL A 4 -9.29 -0.87 -15.64
C VAL A 4 -8.17 -0.66 -16.63
N VAL A 5 -8.54 -0.26 -17.85
CA VAL A 5 -7.64 0.27 -18.88
C VAL A 5 -7.75 1.78 -18.89
N ARG A 6 -6.63 2.49 -18.89
CA ARG A 6 -6.58 3.95 -18.98
C ARG A 6 -5.51 4.41 -19.94
N ASP A 7 -5.90 5.34 -20.81
CA ASP A 7 -5.03 5.96 -21.83
C ASP A 7 -4.79 7.46 -21.54
N TYR A 8 -5.22 7.93 -20.38
CA TYR A 8 -5.08 9.32 -19.97
C TYR A 8 -4.29 9.43 -18.66
N ASN A 9 -3.76 10.63 -18.42
CA ASN A 9 -3.01 10.89 -17.19
C ASN A 9 -3.93 10.78 -15.97
N TYR A 10 -3.86 9.64 -15.31
CA TYR A 10 -4.60 9.33 -14.09
C TYR A 10 -3.64 9.20 -12.91
N SER A 11 -3.98 9.89 -11.87
CA SER A 11 -3.34 9.79 -10.56
C SER A 11 -4.47 9.61 -9.55
N MET A 12 -4.29 8.75 -8.58
CA MET A 12 -5.30 8.55 -7.53
C MET A 12 -5.43 9.84 -6.73
N ASP A 13 -6.59 10.51 -6.85
CA ASP A 13 -6.83 11.82 -6.21
C ASP A 13 -7.24 11.69 -4.74
N ILE A 14 -7.60 10.50 -4.30
CA ILE A 14 -8.13 10.24 -2.96
C ILE A 14 -7.05 9.56 -2.11
N ARG A 15 -6.92 10.00 -0.85
CA ARG A 15 -6.13 9.33 0.17
C ARG A 15 -6.62 7.90 0.29
N HIS A 16 -5.78 6.93 -0.06
CA HIS A 16 -6.12 5.53 0.04
C HIS A 16 -5.51 4.96 1.32
N ILE A 17 -6.36 4.83 2.32
CA ILE A 17 -6.17 4.01 3.51
C ILE A 17 -7.48 3.26 3.67
N HIS A 18 -7.45 1.94 3.61
CA HIS A 18 -8.62 1.08 3.73
C HIS A 18 -8.32 -0.12 4.64
N GLU A 19 -9.36 -0.71 5.18
CA GLU A 19 -9.29 -1.87 6.09
C GLU A 19 -9.16 -3.20 5.35
N GLU A 20 -9.17 -3.18 4.02
CA GLU A 20 -9.03 -4.37 3.19
C GLU A 20 -7.56 -4.61 2.82
N TYR A 21 -7.19 -5.86 2.62
CA TYR A 21 -5.98 -6.19 1.87
C TYR A 21 -6.22 -5.91 0.39
N GLU A 22 -5.23 -5.38 -0.31
CA GLU A 22 -5.32 -5.12 -1.75
C GLU A 22 -4.23 -5.87 -2.49
N ILE A 23 -4.59 -6.51 -3.60
CA ILE A 23 -3.66 -7.03 -4.59
C ILE A 23 -3.84 -6.22 -5.86
N TYR A 24 -2.75 -5.58 -6.28
CA TYR A 24 -2.67 -4.89 -7.56
C TYR A 24 -1.83 -5.72 -8.52
N TYR A 25 -2.31 -5.93 -9.73
CA TYR A 25 -1.59 -6.62 -10.80
C TYR A 25 -1.55 -5.74 -12.05
N LEU A 26 -0.35 -5.45 -12.56
CA LEU A 26 -0.16 -4.67 -13.78
C LEU A 26 -0.07 -5.61 -14.99
N LEU A 27 -0.99 -5.43 -15.95
CA LEU A 27 -1.04 -6.17 -17.21
C LEU A 27 -0.21 -5.49 -18.29
N GLU A 28 -0.37 -4.16 -18.44
CA GLU A 28 0.30 -3.35 -19.46
C GLU A 28 0.69 -1.98 -18.93
N GLY A 29 1.71 -1.37 -19.55
CA GLY A 29 2.23 -0.06 -19.18
C GLY A 29 3.22 -0.10 -18.03
N GLU A 30 3.55 1.08 -17.50
CA GLU A 30 4.44 1.25 -16.35
C GLU A 30 3.84 2.25 -15.36
N ARG A 31 4.00 1.98 -14.07
CA ARG A 31 3.51 2.86 -13.00
C ARG A 31 4.56 3.04 -11.91
N TYR A 32 4.68 4.27 -11.39
CA TYR A 32 5.28 4.44 -10.07
C TYR A 32 4.25 4.10 -9.01
N TYR A 33 4.66 3.28 -8.05
CA TYR A 33 3.82 2.88 -6.92
C TYR A 33 4.51 3.28 -5.62
N PHE A 34 3.98 4.31 -4.95
CA PHE A 34 4.41 4.71 -3.62
C PHE A 34 3.70 3.86 -2.57
N ILE A 35 4.46 3.26 -1.67
CA ILE A 35 3.93 2.45 -0.55
C ILE A 35 4.66 2.91 0.72
N ASN A 36 3.90 3.40 1.68
CA ASN A 36 4.40 3.94 2.95
C ASN A 36 5.50 5.00 2.78
N GLN A 37 6.73 4.59 2.58
CA GLN A 37 7.92 5.46 2.57
C GLN A 37 8.75 5.32 1.29
N GLN A 38 8.36 4.45 0.39
CA GLN A 38 9.18 4.12 -0.78
C GLN A 38 8.36 4.02 -2.05
N THR A 39 8.97 4.49 -3.12
CA THR A 39 8.40 4.41 -4.48
C THR A 39 9.07 3.29 -5.26
N TYR A 40 8.27 2.55 -5.99
CA TYR A 40 8.69 1.43 -6.84
C TYR A 40 8.27 1.70 -8.29
N LEU A 41 9.08 1.25 -9.24
CA LEU A 41 8.65 1.17 -10.65
C LEU A 41 8.02 -0.20 -10.87
N VAL A 42 6.73 -0.20 -11.17
CA VAL A 42 5.93 -1.40 -11.43
C VAL A 42 5.79 -1.57 -12.94
N THR A 43 6.14 -2.75 -13.43
CA THR A 43 6.13 -3.15 -14.84
C THR A 43 5.16 -4.30 -15.09
N PRO A 44 4.81 -4.64 -16.34
CA PRO A 44 3.87 -5.74 -16.63
C PRO A 44 4.29 -7.08 -16.00
N GLY A 45 3.31 -7.76 -15.43
CA GLY A 45 3.52 -9.01 -14.69
C GLY A 45 3.90 -8.83 -13.22
N THR A 46 3.84 -7.61 -12.69
CA THR A 46 4.12 -7.35 -11.28
C THR A 46 2.85 -7.39 -10.44
N LEU A 47 2.89 -8.16 -9.36
CA LEU A 47 1.93 -8.16 -8.25
C LEU A 47 2.43 -7.22 -7.14
N VAL A 48 1.53 -6.42 -6.61
CA VAL A 48 1.78 -5.57 -5.44
C VAL A 48 0.74 -5.94 -4.37
N PHE A 49 1.21 -6.31 -3.19
CA PHE A 49 0.39 -6.67 -2.04
C PHE A 49 0.40 -5.52 -1.04
N ILE A 50 -0.75 -4.92 -0.83
CA ILE A 50 -0.95 -3.79 0.08
C ILE A 50 -1.68 -4.28 1.33
N ASN A 51 -1.02 -4.12 2.47
CA ASN A 51 -1.58 -4.42 3.77
C ASN A 51 -2.66 -3.39 4.15
N LYS A 52 -3.51 -3.73 5.08
CA LYS A 52 -4.48 -2.82 5.70
C LYS A 52 -3.78 -1.54 6.16
N GLU A 53 -4.47 -0.42 6.03
CA GLU A 53 -3.99 0.89 6.49
C GLU A 53 -2.65 1.35 5.89
N GLN A 54 -2.10 0.69 4.89
CA GLN A 54 -0.90 1.17 4.22
C GLN A 54 -1.21 2.40 3.35
N ILE A 55 -0.39 3.44 3.52
CA ILE A 55 -0.41 4.59 2.61
C ILE A 55 0.14 4.12 1.27
N HIS A 56 -0.67 4.18 0.23
CA HIS A 56 -0.23 3.81 -1.11
C HIS A 56 -0.81 4.71 -2.19
N ARG A 57 -0.10 4.82 -3.30
CA ARG A 57 -0.51 5.60 -4.47
C ARG A 57 0.18 5.15 -5.73
N THR A 58 -0.58 5.12 -6.83
CA THR A 58 0.00 4.96 -8.16
C THR A 58 0.14 6.31 -8.86
N GLY A 59 1.25 6.49 -9.56
CA GLY A 59 1.55 7.65 -10.39
C GLY A 59 2.01 7.24 -11.79
N MET A 60 1.96 8.18 -12.74
CA MET A 60 2.40 7.97 -14.11
C MET A 60 3.93 7.76 -14.15
N ALA A 61 4.37 6.73 -14.88
CA ALA A 61 5.78 6.50 -15.18
C ALA A 61 6.19 7.15 -16.51
N SER A 62 7.48 7.03 -16.85
CA SER A 62 8.05 7.68 -18.04
C SER A 62 7.52 7.13 -19.36
N ALA A 63 7.04 5.89 -19.38
CA ALA A 63 6.45 5.23 -20.57
C ALA A 63 5.11 5.84 -21.03
N GLY A 64 4.52 6.74 -20.24
CA GLY A 64 3.28 7.42 -20.61
C GLY A 64 2.07 7.04 -19.77
N PRO A 65 0.86 7.50 -20.16
CA PRO A 65 -0.34 7.33 -19.36
C PRO A 65 -0.98 5.94 -19.49
N HIS A 66 -0.73 5.23 -20.60
CA HIS A 66 -1.36 3.92 -20.86
C HIS A 66 -1.02 2.90 -19.78
N HIS A 67 -2.06 2.25 -19.24
CA HIS A 67 -1.89 1.10 -18.36
C HIS A 67 -3.19 0.28 -18.27
N ASP A 68 -3.01 -1.03 -18.18
CA ASP A 68 -4.06 -2.00 -17.87
C ASP A 68 -3.72 -2.70 -16.56
N ARG A 69 -4.65 -2.71 -15.62
CA ARG A 69 -4.45 -3.27 -14.29
C ARG A 69 -5.66 -4.01 -13.75
N ILE A 70 -5.41 -4.96 -12.88
CA ILE A 70 -6.43 -5.59 -12.03
C ILE A 70 -6.16 -5.18 -10.58
N VAL A 71 -7.21 -4.85 -9.84
CA VAL A 71 -7.18 -4.64 -8.40
C VAL A 71 -8.19 -5.55 -7.74
N LEU A 72 -7.76 -6.27 -6.71
CA LEU A 72 -8.56 -7.15 -5.90
C LEU A 72 -8.48 -6.72 -4.43
N GLY A 73 -9.59 -6.22 -3.87
CA GLY A 73 -9.76 -6.00 -2.43
C GLY A 73 -10.19 -7.30 -1.74
N ILE A 74 -9.60 -7.61 -0.60
CA ILE A 74 -9.87 -8.80 0.18
C ILE A 74 -10.21 -8.38 1.60
N MET A 75 -11.45 -8.61 2.02
CA MET A 75 -11.82 -8.53 3.41
C MET A 75 -11.22 -9.73 4.16
N GLU A 76 -10.58 -9.48 5.30
CA GLU A 76 -9.93 -10.56 6.06
C GLU A 76 -10.89 -11.69 6.37
N GLU A 77 -12.01 -11.35 6.95
CA GLU A 77 -13.10 -12.28 7.12
C GLU A 77 -14.11 -12.17 5.95
N PRO A 78 -14.61 -13.24 5.39
CA PRO A 78 -14.53 -14.65 5.87
C PRO A 78 -13.34 -15.46 5.29
N PHE A 79 -12.42 -14.87 4.53
CA PHE A 79 -11.38 -15.62 3.82
C PHE A 79 -10.34 -16.25 4.78
N SER A 80 -9.96 -15.56 5.85
CA SER A 80 -9.06 -16.12 6.88
C SER A 80 -9.66 -17.35 7.55
N THR A 81 -10.96 -17.30 7.87
CA THR A 81 -11.68 -18.46 8.42
C THR A 81 -11.72 -19.63 7.45
N PHE A 82 -11.94 -19.36 6.16
CA PHE A 82 -11.87 -20.39 5.11
C PHE A 82 -10.47 -21.04 5.06
N LEU A 83 -9.40 -20.26 5.03
CA LEU A 83 -8.02 -20.78 5.00
C LEU A 83 -7.68 -21.57 6.26
N ALA A 84 -8.09 -21.10 7.43
CA ALA A 84 -7.84 -21.76 8.72
C ALA A 84 -8.43 -23.17 8.78
N SER A 85 -9.52 -23.43 8.06
CA SER A 85 -10.18 -24.75 8.02
C SER A 85 -9.32 -25.83 7.34
N PHE A 86 -8.32 -25.43 6.54
CA PHE A 86 -7.42 -26.35 5.84
C PHE A 86 -6.00 -26.39 6.40
N GLY A 87 -5.69 -25.53 7.36
CA GLY A 87 -4.37 -25.43 8.04
C GLY A 87 -3.25 -24.87 7.16
N GLY A 88 -2.32 -24.16 7.77
CA GLY A 88 -1.00 -23.84 7.21
C GLY A 88 -0.87 -22.56 6.35
N LEU A 89 -1.90 -22.01 5.75
CA LEU A 89 -1.80 -20.76 4.99
C LEU A 89 -2.34 -19.58 5.82
N GLN A 90 -1.47 -18.64 6.13
CA GLN A 90 -1.85 -17.41 6.80
C GLN A 90 -1.86 -16.25 5.80
N LEU A 91 -3.01 -15.60 5.63
CA LEU A 91 -3.16 -14.48 4.69
C LEU A 91 -2.17 -13.35 4.96
N GLN A 92 -1.95 -13.04 6.24
CA GLN A 92 -1.06 -11.96 6.69
C GLN A 92 0.39 -12.12 6.20
N SER A 93 0.87 -13.35 5.97
CA SER A 93 2.24 -13.60 5.52
C SER A 93 2.58 -13.01 4.16
N PHE A 94 1.56 -12.73 3.34
CA PHE A 94 1.73 -12.09 2.03
C PHE A 94 1.76 -10.57 2.09
N PHE A 95 1.33 -9.98 3.21
CA PHE A 95 1.12 -8.55 3.37
C PHE A 95 2.02 -7.99 4.47
N THR A 96 3.28 -7.72 4.13
CA THR A 96 4.26 -7.18 5.09
C THR A 96 4.03 -5.69 5.35
N GLU A 97 4.59 -5.17 6.46
CA GLU A 97 4.51 -3.73 6.77
C GLU A 97 5.17 -2.83 5.72
N GLN A 98 6.19 -3.33 5.02
CA GLN A 98 6.88 -2.59 3.95
C GLN A 98 6.14 -2.64 2.60
N GLY A 99 5.09 -3.46 2.51
CA GLY A 99 4.49 -3.85 1.24
C GLY A 99 5.30 -4.97 0.58
N SER A 100 4.63 -5.81 -0.18
CA SER A 100 5.27 -6.92 -0.88
C SER A 100 5.07 -6.74 -2.39
N ILE A 101 6.16 -6.80 -3.16
CA ILE A 101 6.12 -6.65 -4.60
C ILE A 101 6.79 -7.86 -5.23
N LEU A 102 6.09 -8.52 -6.14
CA LEU A 102 6.56 -9.71 -6.83
C LEU A 102 6.39 -9.55 -8.35
N THR A 103 7.49 -9.60 -9.09
CA THR A 103 7.43 -9.71 -10.55
C THR A 103 7.37 -11.19 -10.92
N LEU A 104 6.27 -11.57 -11.57
CA LEU A 104 6.04 -12.95 -11.99
C LEU A 104 6.94 -13.35 -13.16
N PRO A 105 7.48 -14.59 -13.14
CA PRO A 105 8.06 -15.20 -14.34
C PRO A 105 7.06 -15.19 -15.49
N GLU A 106 7.56 -15.05 -16.73
CA GLU A 106 6.69 -14.90 -17.90
C GLU A 106 5.75 -16.10 -18.09
N GLU A 107 6.22 -17.29 -17.83
CA GLU A 107 5.45 -18.53 -17.91
C GLU A 107 4.29 -18.63 -16.91
N MET A 108 4.39 -17.90 -15.78
CA MET A 108 3.34 -17.89 -14.75
C MET A 108 2.25 -16.84 -14.97
N ARG A 109 2.54 -15.82 -15.78
CA ARG A 109 1.61 -14.70 -16.00
C ARG A 109 0.26 -15.12 -16.54
N PRO A 110 0.15 -16.01 -17.59
CA PRO A 110 -1.14 -16.44 -18.10
C PRO A 110 -1.98 -17.19 -17.06
N TYR A 111 -1.33 -18.01 -16.23
CA TYR A 111 -2.02 -18.75 -15.17
C TYR A 111 -2.58 -17.82 -14.08
N ILE A 112 -1.79 -16.90 -13.56
CA ILE A 112 -2.24 -15.92 -12.57
C ILE A 112 -3.34 -15.01 -13.14
N GLN A 113 -3.24 -14.59 -14.42
CA GLN A 113 -4.27 -13.80 -15.09
C GLN A 113 -5.58 -14.58 -15.21
N SER A 114 -5.53 -15.87 -15.55
CA SER A 114 -6.71 -16.73 -15.63
C SER A 114 -7.40 -16.83 -14.26
N LEU A 115 -6.65 -17.04 -13.18
CA LEU A 115 -7.22 -17.11 -11.83
C LEU A 115 -7.93 -15.79 -11.44
N LEU A 116 -7.30 -14.65 -11.70
CA LEU A 116 -7.91 -13.34 -11.42
C LEU A 116 -9.17 -13.09 -12.27
N GLN A 117 -9.17 -13.50 -13.54
CA GLN A 117 -10.34 -13.39 -14.41
C GLN A 117 -11.47 -14.32 -13.97
N ASP A 118 -11.14 -15.53 -13.55
CA ASP A 118 -12.11 -16.49 -13.04
C ASP A 118 -12.77 -16.00 -11.75
N ILE A 119 -11.98 -15.43 -10.81
CA ILE A 119 -12.52 -14.80 -9.60
C ILE A 119 -13.48 -13.68 -9.99
N ALA A 120 -13.10 -12.81 -10.93
CA ALA A 120 -13.96 -11.74 -11.41
C ALA A 120 -15.27 -12.29 -12.02
N SER A 121 -15.17 -13.33 -12.84
CA SER A 121 -16.32 -13.99 -13.49
C SER A 121 -17.31 -14.53 -12.44
N GLU A 122 -16.82 -15.22 -11.41
CA GLU A 122 -17.67 -15.74 -10.35
C GLU A 122 -18.41 -14.62 -9.61
N LEU A 123 -17.71 -13.54 -9.25
CA LEU A 123 -18.28 -12.40 -8.52
C LEU A 123 -19.26 -11.56 -9.37
N ILE A 124 -19.10 -11.55 -10.70
CA ILE A 124 -19.99 -10.84 -11.62
C ILE A 124 -21.28 -11.68 -11.87
N HIS A 125 -21.14 -12.96 -12.22
CA HIS A 125 -22.25 -13.78 -12.64
C HIS A 125 -23.07 -14.37 -11.48
N LYS A 126 -22.46 -14.52 -10.30
CA LYS A 126 -23.09 -14.98 -9.06
C LYS A 126 -23.92 -16.24 -9.22
N LYS A 127 -23.41 -17.23 -9.97
CA LYS A 127 -24.06 -18.55 -10.09
C LYS A 127 -24.11 -19.26 -8.73
N PRO A 128 -25.00 -20.25 -8.53
CA PRO A 128 -25.03 -21.02 -7.28
C PRO A 128 -23.62 -21.51 -6.89
N GLY A 129 -23.18 -21.22 -5.65
CA GLY A 129 -21.83 -21.57 -5.18
C GLY A 129 -20.71 -20.61 -5.55
N TYR A 130 -21.02 -19.48 -6.20
CA TYR A 130 -20.01 -18.52 -6.71
C TYR A 130 -19.01 -18.05 -5.63
N LEU A 131 -19.47 -17.84 -4.40
CA LEU A 131 -18.59 -17.37 -3.34
C LEU A 131 -17.55 -18.43 -2.97
N LEU A 132 -17.98 -19.70 -2.83
CA LEU A 132 -17.07 -20.80 -2.57
C LEU A 132 -16.08 -20.99 -3.75
N ALA A 133 -16.57 -20.91 -4.98
CA ALA A 133 -15.73 -20.98 -6.18
C ALA A 133 -14.69 -19.84 -6.20
N ALA A 134 -15.10 -18.60 -5.93
CA ALA A 134 -14.20 -17.46 -5.86
C ALA A 134 -13.14 -17.60 -4.74
N MET A 135 -13.54 -18.06 -3.54
CA MET A 135 -12.62 -18.28 -2.42
C MET A 135 -11.63 -19.43 -2.71
N THR A 136 -12.07 -20.49 -3.38
CA THR A 136 -11.20 -21.59 -3.79
C THR A 136 -10.16 -21.12 -4.81
N LYS A 137 -10.56 -20.34 -5.80
CA LYS A 137 -9.64 -19.75 -6.79
C LYS A 137 -8.67 -18.74 -6.17
N LEU A 138 -9.14 -17.98 -5.17
CA LEU A 138 -8.29 -17.07 -4.42
C LEU A 138 -7.25 -17.84 -3.57
N ALA A 139 -7.64 -18.95 -2.95
CA ALA A 139 -6.70 -19.81 -2.25
C ALA A 139 -5.66 -20.44 -3.21
N GLU A 140 -6.09 -20.88 -4.37
CA GLU A 140 -5.20 -21.39 -5.45
C GLU A 140 -4.20 -20.29 -5.90
N PHE A 141 -4.65 -19.04 -6.07
CA PHE A 141 -3.78 -17.90 -6.34
C PHE A 141 -2.69 -17.73 -5.27
N PHE A 142 -3.06 -17.72 -3.99
CA PHE A 142 -2.07 -17.58 -2.91
C PHE A 142 -1.10 -18.77 -2.83
N ILE A 143 -1.58 -19.98 -3.08
CA ILE A 143 -0.71 -21.18 -3.15
C ILE A 143 0.27 -21.05 -4.32
N ALA A 144 -0.17 -20.60 -5.49
CA ALA A 144 0.69 -20.38 -6.64
C ALA A 144 1.79 -19.35 -6.32
N VAL A 145 1.42 -18.22 -5.71
CA VAL A 145 2.38 -17.19 -5.29
C VAL A 145 3.37 -17.70 -4.25
N LEU A 146 2.90 -18.46 -3.24
CA LEU A 146 3.74 -19.06 -2.21
C LEU A 146 4.80 -20.00 -2.81
N ARG A 147 4.41 -20.81 -3.77
CA ARG A 147 5.29 -21.79 -4.44
C ARG A 147 6.35 -21.17 -5.33
N LEU A 148 6.17 -19.91 -5.73
CA LEU A 148 7.19 -19.15 -6.46
C LEU A 148 8.33 -18.69 -5.55
N GLN A 149 8.14 -18.72 -4.23
CA GLN A 149 9.13 -18.27 -3.25
C GLN A 149 9.32 -19.29 -2.12
N PRO A 150 10.10 -20.34 -2.35
CA PRO A 150 10.27 -21.43 -1.38
C PRO A 150 11.02 -21.03 -0.09
N GLU A 151 11.70 -19.88 -0.02
CA GLU A 151 12.62 -19.54 1.08
C GLU A 151 12.34 -18.19 1.80
N GLY A 152 11.12 -17.66 1.81
CA GLY A 152 10.87 -16.47 2.63
C GLY A 152 9.74 -15.55 2.15
N PRO A 153 9.54 -14.42 2.84
CA PRO A 153 8.48 -13.48 2.50
C PRO A 153 8.65 -12.94 1.08
N VAL A 154 7.52 -12.65 0.44
CA VAL A 154 7.41 -12.09 -0.93
C VAL A 154 8.14 -10.75 -1.03
N VAL A 155 9.47 -10.77 -1.11
CA VAL A 155 10.31 -9.58 -1.28
C VAL A 155 11.26 -9.80 -2.45
N SER A 156 10.74 -9.67 -3.67
CA SER A 156 11.63 -9.23 -4.73
C SER A 156 11.71 -7.71 -4.62
N SER A 157 12.87 -7.18 -4.27
CA SER A 157 13.09 -5.74 -4.34
C SER A 157 12.99 -5.32 -5.81
N PRO A 158 11.91 -4.69 -6.26
CA PRO A 158 11.90 -4.14 -7.60
C PRO A 158 13.06 -3.17 -7.71
N ALA A 159 13.63 -3.05 -8.90
CA ALA A 159 14.73 -2.14 -9.14
C ALA A 159 14.35 -0.74 -8.60
N ARG A 160 15.19 -0.18 -7.73
CA ARG A 160 14.99 1.20 -7.26
C ARG A 160 14.94 2.09 -8.49
N HIS A 161 13.89 2.87 -8.61
CA HIS A 161 13.78 3.82 -9.73
C HIS A 161 14.89 4.88 -9.63
N SER A 162 15.39 5.32 -10.78
CA SER A 162 16.43 6.34 -10.87
C SER A 162 15.89 7.79 -10.90
N ASN A 163 14.58 8.00 -10.73
CA ASN A 163 13.97 9.32 -10.82
C ASN A 163 14.23 10.16 -9.55
N PRO A 164 15.00 11.28 -9.65
CA PRO A 164 15.39 12.07 -8.50
C PRO A 164 14.22 12.66 -7.69
N LYS A 165 13.09 12.95 -8.35
CA LYS A 165 11.88 13.46 -7.67
C LYS A 165 11.35 12.44 -6.66
N TYR A 166 11.21 11.18 -7.07
CA TYR A 166 10.69 10.13 -6.21
C TYR A 166 11.69 9.77 -5.12
N GLN A 167 12.99 9.68 -5.45
CA GLN A 167 14.06 9.45 -4.46
C GLN A 167 14.03 10.50 -3.35
N LYS A 168 13.88 11.78 -3.72
CA LYS A 168 13.81 12.86 -2.74
C LYS A 168 12.57 12.76 -1.84
N VAL A 169 11.42 12.37 -2.39
CA VAL A 169 10.20 12.16 -1.61
C VAL A 169 10.35 10.96 -0.68
N ASP A 170 10.96 9.86 -1.15
CA ASP A 170 11.21 8.67 -0.33
C ASP A 170 12.13 8.99 0.86
N GLU A 171 13.23 9.75 0.65
CA GLU A 171 14.12 10.22 1.73
C GLU A 171 13.36 11.03 2.79
N VAL A 172 12.52 11.97 2.34
CA VAL A 172 11.72 12.81 3.25
C VAL A 172 10.65 12.00 3.97
N ALA A 173 9.97 11.08 3.27
CA ALA A 173 8.94 10.23 3.86
C ALA A 173 9.54 9.31 4.94
N HIS A 174 10.70 8.71 4.66
CA HIS A 174 11.44 7.91 5.61
C HIS A 174 11.81 8.69 6.87
N TYR A 175 12.40 9.88 6.70
CA TYR A 175 12.74 10.75 7.81
C TYR A 175 11.52 11.13 8.67
N ILE A 176 10.38 11.46 8.03
CA ILE A 176 9.15 11.80 8.77
C ILE A 176 8.68 10.60 9.61
N VAL A 177 8.73 9.39 9.11
CA VAL A 177 8.27 8.20 9.85
C VAL A 177 9.20 7.91 11.04
N GLU A 178 10.51 8.01 10.85
CA GLU A 178 11.49 7.79 11.93
C GLU A 178 11.36 8.83 13.05
N HIS A 179 11.14 10.11 12.69
CA HIS A 179 11.11 11.24 13.62
C HIS A 179 9.68 11.75 13.88
N CYS A 180 8.63 10.99 13.59
CA CYS A 180 7.25 11.51 13.67
C CYS A 180 6.81 11.95 15.07
N THR A 181 7.49 11.53 16.13
CA THR A 181 7.24 11.97 17.51
C THR A 181 7.87 13.33 17.84
N GLU A 182 8.78 13.79 16.98
CA GLU A 182 9.45 15.08 17.15
C GLU A 182 8.65 16.20 16.48
N ARG A 183 9.02 17.45 16.80
CA ARG A 183 8.49 18.61 16.10
C ARG A 183 9.17 18.74 14.76
N ILE A 184 8.42 18.54 13.69
CA ILE A 184 8.89 18.65 12.31
C ILE A 184 8.09 19.72 11.58
N SER A 185 8.77 20.72 11.03
CA SER A 185 8.18 21.72 10.14
C SER A 185 8.61 21.50 8.68
N LEU A 186 7.86 22.10 7.76
CA LEU A 186 8.24 22.09 6.34
C LEU A 186 9.57 22.80 6.09
N GLU A 187 9.85 23.85 6.86
CA GLU A 187 11.09 24.61 6.83
C GLU A 187 12.29 23.74 7.25
N ASP A 188 12.16 22.99 8.33
CA ASP A 188 13.19 22.09 8.83
C ASP A 188 13.54 21.00 7.79
N LEU A 189 12.52 20.39 7.21
CA LEU A 189 12.70 19.40 6.14
C LEU A 189 13.37 20.03 4.91
N ALA A 190 12.91 21.20 4.48
CA ALA A 190 13.48 21.89 3.34
C ALA A 190 14.97 22.22 3.53
N GLY A 191 15.34 22.70 4.72
CA GLY A 191 16.73 22.95 5.12
C GLY A 191 17.56 21.67 5.16
N ARG A 192 17.05 20.63 5.83
CA ARG A 192 17.75 19.34 5.98
C ARG A 192 18.06 18.64 4.65
N PHE A 193 17.10 18.68 3.73
CA PHE A 193 17.24 17.99 2.43
C PHE A 193 17.72 18.91 1.30
N TYR A 194 18.14 20.16 1.63
CA TYR A 194 18.66 21.15 0.67
C TYR A 194 17.71 21.37 -0.51
N ILE A 195 16.43 21.54 -0.25
CA ILE A 195 15.37 21.70 -1.25
C ILE A 195 14.50 22.92 -0.94
N ASN A 196 13.99 23.58 -1.99
CA ASN A 196 13.05 24.66 -1.81
C ASN A 196 11.73 24.13 -1.20
N LYS A 197 11.21 24.79 -0.14
CA LYS A 197 10.03 24.33 0.60
C LYS A 197 8.76 24.23 -0.24
N PHE A 198 8.55 25.16 -1.18
CA PHE A 198 7.38 25.12 -2.06
C PHE A 198 7.46 23.97 -3.06
N TYR A 199 8.65 23.72 -3.59
CA TYR A 199 8.89 22.58 -4.45
C TYR A 199 8.73 21.26 -3.68
N LEU A 200 9.30 21.14 -2.48
CA LEU A 200 9.15 19.98 -1.61
C LEU A 200 7.66 19.69 -1.33
N SER A 201 6.91 20.70 -0.86
CA SER A 201 5.48 20.56 -0.59
C SER A 201 4.70 20.06 -1.80
N ARG A 202 5.02 20.58 -2.99
CA ARG A 202 4.36 20.19 -4.23
C ARG A 202 4.66 18.75 -4.63
N ILE A 203 5.96 18.37 -4.71
CA ILE A 203 6.33 17.00 -5.13
C ILE A 203 5.91 15.95 -4.12
N PHE A 204 5.97 16.27 -2.82
CA PHE A 204 5.55 15.36 -1.78
C PHE A 204 4.04 15.05 -1.90
N LYS A 205 3.21 16.07 -2.09
CA LYS A 205 1.77 15.89 -2.33
C LYS A 205 1.49 15.18 -3.66
N GLU A 206 2.26 15.48 -4.70
CA GLU A 206 2.13 14.83 -6.02
C GLU A 206 2.44 13.33 -5.94
N VAL A 207 3.45 12.92 -5.18
CA VAL A 207 3.88 11.52 -5.07
C VAL A 207 3.04 10.75 -4.06
N THR A 208 2.72 11.34 -2.90
CA THR A 208 2.09 10.64 -1.78
C THR A 208 0.58 10.84 -1.65
N SER A 209 0.00 11.86 -2.30
CA SER A 209 -1.36 12.41 -2.09
C SER A 209 -1.56 13.12 -0.74
N PHE A 210 -0.56 13.16 0.11
CA PHE A 210 -0.63 13.80 1.42
C PHE A 210 0.15 15.11 1.44
N THR A 211 -0.34 16.08 2.18
CA THR A 211 0.57 17.15 2.64
C THR A 211 1.56 16.55 3.64
N ILE A 212 2.71 17.16 3.81
CA ILE A 212 3.71 16.73 4.81
C ILE A 212 3.09 16.64 6.21
N ASN A 213 2.25 17.61 6.59
CA ASN A 213 1.58 17.60 7.89
C ASN A 213 0.52 16.48 8.01
N ASP A 214 -0.26 16.22 6.96
CA ASP A 214 -1.20 15.10 6.96
C ASP A 214 -0.45 13.76 7.06
N TYR A 215 0.67 13.61 6.34
CA TYR A 215 1.49 12.41 6.37
C TYR A 215 2.11 12.17 7.75
N LEU A 216 2.64 13.22 8.38
CA LEU A 216 3.14 13.19 9.76
C LEU A 216 2.03 12.73 10.72
N ASN A 217 0.85 13.34 10.63
CA ASN A 217 -0.28 13.03 11.51
C ASN A 217 -0.76 11.57 11.34
N VAL A 218 -0.88 11.07 10.10
CA VAL A 218 -1.25 9.65 9.87
C VAL A 218 -0.25 8.70 10.54
N ASN A 219 1.05 8.96 10.43
CA ASN A 219 2.06 8.10 11.06
C ASN A 219 2.04 8.20 12.60
N ARG A 220 1.75 9.38 13.15
CA ARG A 220 1.50 9.55 14.59
C ARG A 220 0.29 8.75 15.06
N ILE A 221 -0.82 8.79 14.32
CA ILE A 221 -2.05 8.05 14.68
C ILE A 221 -1.82 6.54 14.61
N LYS A 222 -1.07 6.04 13.61
CA LYS A 222 -0.67 4.62 13.57
C LYS A 222 0.12 4.20 14.80
N LYS A 223 1.05 5.04 15.26
CA LYS A 223 1.76 4.79 16.53
C LYS A 223 0.81 4.90 17.73
N ALA A 224 -0.16 5.83 17.72
CA ALA A 224 -1.15 5.95 18.80
C ALA A 224 -1.98 4.67 18.92
N HIS A 225 -2.49 4.12 17.83
CA HIS A 225 -3.25 2.85 17.85
C HIS A 225 -2.41 1.73 18.47
N ARG A 226 -1.13 1.61 18.11
CA ARG A 226 -0.24 0.61 18.70
C ARG A 226 -0.07 0.82 20.21
N LEU A 227 0.23 2.04 20.66
CA LEU A 227 0.41 2.33 22.07
C LEU A 227 -0.85 2.07 22.90
N LEU A 228 -2.03 2.39 22.35
CA LEU A 228 -3.31 2.12 23.00
C LEU A 228 -3.60 0.62 23.17
N LEU A 229 -3.06 -0.23 22.31
CA LEU A 229 -3.24 -1.69 22.38
C LEU A 229 -2.17 -2.39 23.22
N GLU A 230 -0.96 -1.82 23.28
CA GLU A 230 0.21 -2.45 23.89
C GLU A 230 0.56 -1.91 25.28
N THR A 231 -0.03 -0.78 25.69
CA THR A 231 0.29 -0.12 26.95
C THR A 231 -0.96 0.28 27.73
N ASP A 232 -0.79 0.54 29.02
CA ASP A 232 -1.82 1.11 29.91
C ASP A 232 -1.69 2.65 30.03
N ASP A 233 -0.97 3.30 29.12
CA ASP A 233 -0.76 4.73 29.13
C ASP A 233 -2.05 5.53 28.93
N SER A 234 -2.19 6.64 29.62
CA SER A 234 -3.34 7.52 29.41
C SER A 234 -3.30 8.17 28.02
N ILE A 235 -4.48 8.49 27.48
CA ILE A 235 -4.60 9.17 26.18
C ILE A 235 -3.78 10.46 26.13
N THR A 236 -3.73 11.20 27.23
CA THR A 236 -2.91 12.42 27.35
C THR A 236 -1.42 12.11 27.24
N SER A 237 -0.95 11.07 27.96
CA SER A 237 0.45 10.63 27.89
C SER A 237 0.84 10.19 26.49
N ILE A 238 -0.01 9.41 25.83
CA ILE A 238 0.20 8.96 24.44
C ILE A 238 0.28 10.16 23.48
N ALA A 239 -0.62 11.14 23.61
CA ALA A 239 -0.60 12.34 22.78
C ALA A 239 0.72 13.12 22.94
N GLU A 240 1.20 13.30 24.17
CA GLU A 240 2.47 13.97 24.48
C GLU A 240 3.66 13.20 23.90
N GLN A 241 3.73 11.88 24.10
CA GLN A 241 4.77 11.02 23.53
C GLN A 241 4.84 11.09 22.00
N LEU A 242 3.69 11.32 21.34
CA LEU A 242 3.59 11.46 19.89
C LEU A 242 3.86 12.89 19.39
N GLY A 243 4.26 13.80 20.27
CA GLY A 243 4.62 15.18 19.92
C GLY A 243 3.42 16.09 19.63
N TYR A 244 2.26 15.83 20.24
CA TYR A 244 1.13 16.74 20.22
C TYR A 244 1.20 17.69 21.43
N GLU A 245 1.22 18.99 21.16
CA GLU A 245 1.22 20.03 22.20
C GLU A 245 -0.18 20.26 22.80
N ASN A 246 -1.23 19.78 22.13
CA ASN A 246 -2.62 20.01 22.51
C ASN A 246 -3.45 18.74 22.31
N ILE A 247 -4.04 18.25 23.40
CA ILE A 247 -4.86 17.05 23.41
C ILE A 247 -6.11 17.19 22.51
N THR A 248 -6.75 18.35 22.48
CA THR A 248 -7.93 18.59 21.62
C THR A 248 -7.57 18.48 20.13
N TYR A 249 -6.36 18.94 19.75
CA TYR A 249 -5.87 18.74 18.39
C TYR A 249 -5.61 17.26 18.09
N PHE A 250 -4.99 16.54 19.02
CA PHE A 250 -4.80 15.08 18.90
C PHE A 250 -6.13 14.37 18.71
N GLU A 251 -7.13 14.60 19.57
CA GLU A 251 -8.46 13.98 19.47
C GLU A 251 -9.13 14.24 18.12
N ARG A 252 -9.02 15.48 17.62
CA ARG A 252 -9.56 15.82 16.30
C ARG A 252 -8.86 15.06 15.17
N VAL A 253 -7.53 14.93 15.24
CA VAL A 253 -6.75 14.20 14.26
C VAL A 253 -7.03 12.70 14.36
N PHE A 254 -7.12 12.16 15.58
CA PHE A 254 -7.42 10.76 15.84
C PHE A 254 -8.81 10.34 15.29
N LYS A 255 -9.81 11.22 15.44
CA LYS A 255 -11.15 10.99 14.87
C LYS A 255 -11.20 11.11 13.33
N LYS A 256 -10.23 11.79 12.74
CA LYS A 256 -10.17 11.99 11.28
C LYS A 256 -9.58 10.79 10.57
N TYR A 257 -8.65 10.09 11.21
CA TYR A 257 -7.90 8.96 10.65
C TYR A 257 -8.18 7.66 11.38
#